data_5b195772b2a8349d592e7aae3d32c0ea
#
_entry.id   5b195772b2a8349d592e7aae3d32c0ea
#
_cell.length_a   1.000
_cell.length_b   1.000
_cell.length_c   1.000
_cell.angle_alpha   90.00
_cell.angle_beta   90.00
_cell.angle_gamma   90.00
#
_symmetry.space_group_name_H-M   'P 1'
#
loop_
_entity.id
_entity.type
_entity.pdbx_description
1 polymer ?
#
loop_
_entity_poly.entity_id
_entity_poly.type
_entity_poly.pdbx_seq_one_letter_code
_entity_poly.pdbx_strand_id
1 'polypeptide(L)'
;FNLINAARIKNISIEDEYNTDMYSQDMDKRLLQIISDEVDNYKQAFGLVDFTDMIGKFIVSGLCSKYDVAFVDEAQDLSPIQWKMFNIIKENSKYVILAGDDDQAIYGWAGADVKKFQQEISKKDIILPQSYRVPQNVQNIADKILNLIPDDRRIKKNWKAREETGTVN
;
A
#
# COMPACT_ATOMS: atom_id res chain seq x y z
N PHE A 1 -7.56 13.56 13.80
CA PHE A 1 -8.32 12.70 12.86
C PHE A 1 -7.39 11.89 11.95
N ASN A 2 -6.35 12.51 11.41
CA ASN A 2 -5.39 11.82 10.53
C ASN A 2 -4.65 10.69 11.25
N LEU A 3 -4.26 10.88 12.51
CA LEU A 3 -3.53 9.90 13.30
C LEU A 3 -4.39 8.65 13.60
N ILE A 4 -5.66 8.85 13.98
CA ILE A 4 -6.60 7.74 14.19
C ILE A 4 -6.76 6.93 12.90
N ASN A 5 -6.90 7.62 11.77
CA ASN A 5 -7.06 6.95 10.48
C ASN A 5 -5.78 6.23 10.03
N ALA A 6 -4.61 6.82 10.28
CA ALA A 6 -3.32 6.20 9.99
C ALA A 6 -3.13 4.91 10.82
N ALA A 7 -3.44 4.92 12.11
CA ALA A 7 -3.39 3.74 12.97
C ALA A 7 -4.28 2.61 12.42
N ARG A 8 -5.50 2.94 12.00
CA ARG A 8 -6.45 1.97 11.43
C ARG A 8 -5.96 1.39 10.11
N ILE A 9 -5.43 2.21 9.20
CA ILE A 9 -4.88 1.79 7.90
C ILE A 9 -3.62 0.92 8.09
N LYS A 10 -2.74 1.33 9.00
CA LYS A 10 -1.55 0.55 9.38
C LYS A 10 -1.90 -0.69 10.20
N ASN A 11 -3.14 -0.78 10.69
CA ASN A 11 -3.64 -1.84 11.56
C ASN A 11 -2.79 -2.03 12.82
N ILE A 12 -2.50 -0.92 13.49
CA ILE A 12 -1.80 -0.81 14.77
C ILE A 12 -2.67 -0.03 15.77
N SER A 13 -2.26 -0.01 17.05
CA SER A 13 -2.96 0.78 18.05
C SER A 13 -2.76 2.29 17.81
N ILE A 14 -3.72 3.10 18.31
CA ILE A 14 -3.57 4.58 18.30
C ILE A 14 -2.32 4.98 19.12
N GLU A 15 -2.00 4.23 20.18
CA GLU A 15 -0.81 4.46 20.98
C GLU A 15 0.49 4.25 20.21
N ASP A 16 0.57 3.16 19.43
CA ASP A 16 1.75 2.88 18.60
C ASP A 16 1.94 3.96 17.52
N GLU A 17 0.85 4.35 16.87
CA GLU A 17 0.90 5.42 15.86
C GLU A 17 1.30 6.76 16.50
N TYR A 18 0.72 7.10 17.65
CA TYR A 18 1.05 8.31 18.39
C TYR A 18 2.53 8.38 18.76
N ASN A 19 3.13 7.26 19.18
CA ASN A 19 4.53 7.22 19.59
C ASN A 19 5.51 7.29 18.39
N THR A 20 5.05 7.00 17.16
CA THR A 20 5.87 7.02 15.93
C THR A 20 5.69 8.29 15.12
N ASP A 21 4.60 9.03 15.32
CA ASP A 21 4.32 10.27 14.59
C ASP A 21 5.07 11.47 15.24
N MET A 22 5.93 12.11 14.44
CA MET A 22 6.69 13.30 14.84
C MET A 22 5.80 14.50 15.24
N TYR A 23 4.56 14.55 14.76
CA TYR A 23 3.62 15.65 15.00
C TYR A 23 2.65 15.39 16.18
N SER A 24 2.75 14.23 16.82
CA SER A 24 1.84 13.83 17.91
C SER A 24 2.07 14.59 19.21
N GLN A 25 3.23 15.24 19.38
CA GLN A 25 3.66 15.86 20.65
C GLN A 25 2.73 16.99 21.13
N ASP A 26 1.95 17.60 20.24
CA ASP A 26 1.02 18.69 20.57
C ASP A 26 -0.41 18.20 20.87
N MET A 27 -0.66 16.89 20.83
CA MET A 27 -2.00 16.33 21.03
C MET A 27 -2.07 15.48 22.31
N ASP A 28 -3.18 15.60 23.04
CA ASP A 28 -3.45 14.72 24.19
C ASP A 28 -3.86 13.33 23.69
N LYS A 29 -3.04 12.33 23.99
CA LYS A 29 -3.27 10.91 23.64
C LYS A 29 -4.63 10.39 24.15
N ARG A 30 -5.05 10.82 25.37
CA ARG A 30 -6.34 10.41 25.94
C ARG A 30 -7.49 10.96 25.12
N LEU A 31 -7.36 12.21 24.67
CA LEU A 31 -8.36 12.85 23.82
C LEU A 31 -8.49 12.14 22.48
N LEU A 32 -7.38 11.69 21.89
CA LEU A 32 -7.41 10.91 20.65
C LEU A 32 -8.17 9.60 20.83
N GLN A 33 -7.95 8.88 21.92
CA GLN A 33 -8.68 7.65 22.20
C GLN A 33 -10.19 7.92 22.38
N ILE A 34 -10.55 8.94 23.16
CA ILE A 34 -11.96 9.33 23.37
C ILE A 34 -12.62 9.66 22.01
N ILE A 35 -11.95 10.46 21.17
CA ILE A 35 -12.49 10.80 19.83
C ILE A 35 -12.68 9.55 18.99
N SER A 36 -11.74 8.61 19.01
CA SER A 36 -11.86 7.35 18.26
C SER A 36 -13.05 6.53 18.73
N ASP A 37 -13.19 6.36 20.05
CA ASP A 37 -14.27 5.60 20.65
C ASP A 37 -15.65 6.24 20.34
N GLU A 38 -15.75 7.57 20.42
CA GLU A 38 -16.99 8.28 20.10
C GLU A 38 -17.34 8.20 18.59
N VAL A 39 -16.37 8.24 17.69
CA VAL A 39 -16.61 8.03 16.25
C VAL A 39 -17.11 6.63 16.00
N ASP A 40 -16.55 5.62 16.66
CA ASP A 40 -16.99 4.23 16.50
C ASP A 40 -18.38 4.01 17.10
N ASN A 41 -18.67 4.58 18.27
CA ASN A 41 -20.00 4.59 18.87
C ASN A 41 -21.04 5.24 17.95
N TYR A 42 -20.71 6.40 17.36
CA TYR A 42 -21.57 7.09 16.41
C TYR A 42 -21.86 6.23 15.17
N LYS A 43 -20.81 5.65 14.56
CA LYS A 43 -20.96 4.76 13.42
C LYS A 43 -21.85 3.56 13.77
N GLN A 44 -21.64 2.96 14.91
CA GLN A 44 -22.46 1.82 15.37
C GLN A 44 -23.93 2.20 15.57
N ALA A 45 -24.18 3.34 16.25
CA ALA A 45 -25.54 3.81 16.54
C ALA A 45 -26.36 4.11 15.26
N PHE A 46 -25.70 4.60 14.22
CA PHE A 46 -26.35 4.96 12.97
C PHE A 46 -26.15 3.95 11.81
N GLY A 47 -25.53 2.81 12.08
CA GLY A 47 -25.27 1.78 11.07
C GLY A 47 -24.32 2.24 9.96
N LEU A 48 -23.41 3.16 10.25
CA LEU A 48 -22.46 3.72 9.29
C LEU A 48 -21.18 2.90 9.21
N VAL A 49 -20.58 2.89 8.04
CA VAL A 49 -19.27 2.29 7.78
C VAL A 49 -18.45 3.20 6.88
N ASP A 50 -17.17 3.33 7.15
CA ASP A 50 -16.20 3.90 6.24
C ASP A 50 -15.45 2.81 5.46
N PHE A 51 -14.57 3.19 4.52
CA PHE A 51 -13.81 2.22 3.71
C PHE A 51 -12.92 1.31 4.54
N THR A 52 -12.31 1.82 5.61
CA THR A 52 -11.46 1.02 6.50
C THR A 52 -12.29 0.01 7.31
N ASP A 53 -13.49 0.43 7.76
CA ASP A 53 -14.45 -0.50 8.41
C ASP A 53 -14.87 -1.63 7.48
N MET A 54 -15.08 -1.35 6.21
CA MET A 54 -15.46 -2.38 5.22
C MET A 54 -14.38 -3.45 5.12
N ILE A 55 -13.11 -3.04 5.00
CA ILE A 55 -11.97 -3.97 4.97
C ILE A 55 -11.87 -4.73 6.29
N GLY A 56 -11.97 -4.05 7.43
CA GLY A 56 -11.91 -4.65 8.75
C GLY A 56 -13.02 -5.70 8.96
N LYS A 57 -14.24 -5.39 8.58
CA LYS A 57 -15.39 -6.33 8.65
C LYS A 57 -15.19 -7.55 7.75
N PHE A 58 -14.67 -7.37 6.54
CA PHE A 58 -14.30 -8.47 5.66
C PHE A 58 -13.27 -9.39 6.32
N ILE A 59 -12.19 -8.81 6.88
CA ILE A 59 -11.14 -9.58 7.56
C ILE A 59 -11.71 -10.37 8.75
N VAL A 60 -12.51 -9.72 9.59
CA VAL A 60 -13.11 -10.37 10.80
C VAL A 60 -14.11 -11.46 10.42
N SER A 61 -14.91 -11.25 9.38
CA SER A 61 -15.87 -12.25 8.94
C SER A 61 -15.22 -13.50 8.35
N GLY A 62 -14.05 -13.34 7.72
CA GLY A 62 -13.37 -14.41 6.98
C GLY A 62 -14.19 -14.93 5.78
N LEU A 63 -15.33 -14.30 5.48
CA LEU A 63 -16.22 -14.72 4.39
C LEU A 63 -15.65 -14.24 3.05
N CYS A 64 -15.03 -15.16 2.34
CA CYS A 64 -14.48 -14.91 1.02
C CYS A 64 -14.99 -15.96 0.03
N SER A 65 -15.45 -15.53 -1.13
CA SER A 65 -15.78 -16.43 -2.22
C SER A 65 -14.53 -17.13 -2.74
N LYS A 66 -14.70 -18.30 -3.33
CA LYS A 66 -13.61 -18.97 -4.04
C LYS A 66 -13.49 -18.39 -5.44
N TYR A 67 -12.27 -18.12 -5.86
CA TYR A 67 -11.95 -17.58 -7.17
C TYR A 67 -10.99 -18.49 -7.93
N ASP A 68 -11.15 -18.58 -9.24
CA ASP A 68 -10.15 -19.24 -10.08
C ASP A 68 -8.89 -18.37 -10.20
N VAL A 69 -9.06 -17.08 -10.36
CA VAL A 69 -7.95 -16.11 -10.49
C VAL A 69 -8.31 -14.83 -9.75
N ALA A 70 -7.37 -14.31 -8.96
CA ALA A 70 -7.40 -12.97 -8.39
C ALA A 70 -6.27 -12.13 -9.00
N PHE A 71 -6.61 -10.92 -9.43
CA PHE A 71 -5.65 -9.92 -9.91
C PHE A 71 -5.58 -8.78 -8.90
N VAL A 72 -4.37 -8.37 -8.57
CA VAL A 72 -4.12 -7.18 -7.75
C VAL A 72 -3.17 -6.29 -8.54
N ASP A 73 -3.62 -5.08 -8.80
CA ASP A 73 -2.83 -4.04 -9.47
C ASP A 73 -2.34 -3.01 -8.45
N GLU A 74 -1.23 -2.33 -8.77
CA GLU A 74 -0.58 -1.33 -7.90
C GLU A 74 -0.29 -1.88 -6.49
N ALA A 75 0.15 -3.14 -6.41
CA ALA A 75 0.31 -3.85 -5.13
C ALA A 75 1.36 -3.22 -4.20
N GLN A 76 2.29 -2.40 -4.71
CA GLN A 76 3.25 -1.64 -3.90
C GLN A 76 2.58 -0.58 -3.01
N ASP A 77 1.35 -0.18 -3.32
CA ASP A 77 0.60 0.85 -2.58
C ASP A 77 -0.33 0.26 -1.51
N LEU A 78 -0.39 -1.06 -1.38
CA LEU A 78 -1.24 -1.71 -0.39
C LEU A 78 -0.77 -1.41 1.04
N SER A 79 -1.70 -0.96 1.87
CA SER A 79 -1.50 -0.78 3.30
C SER A 79 -1.53 -2.11 4.07
N PRO A 80 -1.05 -2.18 5.33
CA PRO A 80 -1.06 -3.40 6.14
C PRO A 80 -2.44 -4.03 6.29
N ILE A 81 -3.52 -3.24 6.42
CA ILE A 81 -4.87 -3.79 6.51
C ILE A 81 -5.33 -4.37 5.16
N GLN A 82 -4.95 -3.75 4.03
CA GLN A 82 -5.23 -4.27 2.70
C GLN A 82 -4.42 -5.55 2.40
N TRP A 83 -3.19 -5.66 2.89
CA TRP A 83 -2.41 -6.89 2.84
C TRP A 83 -3.06 -8.04 3.61
N LYS A 84 -3.70 -7.76 4.76
CA LYS A 84 -4.49 -8.78 5.48
C LYS A 84 -5.69 -9.25 4.66
N MET A 85 -6.42 -8.32 4.06
CA MET A 85 -7.52 -8.65 3.14
C MET A 85 -7.02 -9.48 1.96
N PHE A 86 -5.90 -9.08 1.34
CA PHE A 86 -5.27 -9.80 0.24
C PHE A 86 -4.95 -11.26 0.61
N ASN A 87 -4.39 -11.51 1.80
CA ASN A 87 -4.06 -12.86 2.23
C ASN A 87 -5.30 -13.78 2.29
N ILE A 88 -6.42 -13.27 2.76
CA ILE A 88 -7.69 -14.02 2.77
C ILE A 88 -8.14 -14.33 1.33
N ILE A 89 -8.04 -13.36 0.42
CA ILE A 89 -8.37 -13.56 -1.00
C ILE A 89 -7.41 -14.57 -1.63
N LYS A 90 -6.11 -14.47 -1.34
CA LYS A 90 -5.06 -15.38 -1.82
C LYS A 90 -5.33 -16.83 -1.41
N GLU A 91 -5.71 -17.07 -0.16
CA GLU A 91 -6.06 -18.41 0.36
C GLU A 91 -7.31 -18.99 -0.30
N ASN A 92 -8.20 -18.13 -0.79
CA ASN A 92 -9.44 -18.53 -1.46
C ASN A 92 -9.35 -18.49 -3.01
N SER A 93 -8.16 -18.25 -3.55
CA SER A 93 -7.92 -18.17 -4.99
C SER A 93 -7.02 -19.32 -5.46
N LYS A 94 -7.36 -19.90 -6.63
CA LYS A 94 -6.53 -20.95 -7.24
C LYS A 94 -5.23 -20.39 -7.81
N TYR A 95 -5.30 -19.20 -8.41
CA TYR A 95 -4.16 -18.44 -8.92
C TYR A 95 -4.27 -16.99 -8.46
N VAL A 96 -3.12 -16.38 -8.16
CA VAL A 96 -3.03 -14.95 -7.84
C VAL A 96 -1.97 -14.32 -8.72
N ILE A 97 -2.30 -13.18 -9.29
CA ILE A 97 -1.39 -12.35 -10.09
C ILE A 97 -1.31 -10.99 -9.43
N LEU A 98 -0.11 -10.64 -8.98
CA LEU A 98 0.22 -9.33 -8.43
C LEU A 98 0.94 -8.51 -9.50
N ALA A 99 0.46 -7.30 -9.77
CA ALA A 99 1.16 -6.31 -10.56
C ALA A 99 1.53 -5.11 -9.69
N GLY A 100 2.71 -4.56 -9.91
CA GLY A 100 3.18 -3.40 -9.15
C GLY A 100 4.60 -3.03 -9.52
N ASP A 101 5.02 -1.87 -9.03
CA ASP A 101 6.36 -1.32 -9.24
C ASP A 101 6.84 -0.65 -7.96
N ASP A 102 7.78 -1.28 -7.25
CA ASP A 102 8.34 -0.76 -6.00
C ASP A 102 9.08 0.57 -6.16
N ASP A 103 9.59 0.89 -7.36
CA ASP A 103 10.17 2.19 -7.66
C ASP A 103 9.11 3.32 -7.72
N GLN A 104 7.83 2.98 -7.83
CA GLN A 104 6.70 3.91 -7.80
C GLN A 104 6.00 3.98 -6.43
N ALA A 105 6.53 3.31 -5.41
CA ALA A 105 5.96 3.29 -4.05
C ALA A 105 6.19 4.63 -3.32
N ILE A 106 5.38 5.64 -3.62
CA ILE A 106 5.45 6.98 -3.04
C ILE A 106 4.46 7.22 -1.90
N TYR A 107 3.57 6.27 -1.62
CA TYR A 107 2.51 6.39 -0.62
C TYR A 107 2.86 5.81 0.76
N GLY A 108 4.15 5.62 1.07
CA GLY A 108 4.60 5.19 2.40
C GLY A 108 4.07 6.07 3.53
N TRP A 109 3.97 7.39 3.31
CA TRP A 109 3.38 8.34 4.25
C TRP A 109 1.87 8.11 4.52
N ALA A 110 1.16 7.51 3.56
CA ALA A 110 -0.24 7.12 3.68
C ALA A 110 -0.42 5.68 4.20
N GLY A 111 0.68 5.02 4.57
CA GLY A 111 0.67 3.69 5.16
C GLY A 111 0.92 2.54 4.19
N ALA A 112 1.33 2.80 2.94
CA ALA A 112 1.72 1.72 2.02
C ALA A 112 2.91 0.92 2.57
N ASP A 113 2.87 -0.41 2.42
CA ASP A 113 3.90 -1.33 2.89
C ASP A 113 4.58 -2.03 1.70
N VAL A 114 5.51 -1.30 1.07
CA VAL A 114 6.25 -1.79 -0.09
C VAL A 114 7.11 -3.03 0.24
N LYS A 115 7.54 -3.18 1.49
CA LYS A 115 8.33 -4.36 1.90
C LYS A 115 7.53 -5.65 1.75
N LYS A 116 6.23 -5.61 2.04
CA LYS A 116 5.37 -6.78 1.82
C LYS A 116 5.23 -7.12 0.35
N PHE A 117 5.09 -6.11 -0.52
CA PHE A 117 5.11 -6.33 -1.96
C PHE A 117 6.41 -7.02 -2.41
N GLN A 118 7.56 -6.50 -1.97
CA GLN A 118 8.86 -7.08 -2.30
C GLN A 118 9.03 -8.52 -1.79
N GLN A 119 8.41 -8.88 -0.66
CA GLN A 119 8.43 -10.24 -0.10
C GLN A 119 7.59 -11.25 -0.90
N GLU A 120 6.57 -10.79 -1.62
CA GLU A 120 5.74 -11.64 -2.47
C GLU A 120 6.42 -12.01 -3.80
N ILE A 121 7.55 -11.36 -4.15
CA ILE A 121 8.30 -11.62 -5.38
C ILE A 121 8.92 -13.01 -5.36
N SER A 122 8.78 -13.72 -6.45
CA SER A 122 9.20 -15.10 -6.63
C SER A 122 10.12 -15.28 -7.85
N LYS A 123 10.71 -16.46 -7.99
CA LYS A 123 11.50 -16.80 -9.19
C LYS A 123 10.68 -16.87 -10.49
N LYS A 124 9.36 -16.76 -10.40
CA LYS A 124 8.44 -16.80 -11.55
C LYS A 124 8.00 -15.40 -11.98
N ASP A 125 8.55 -14.36 -11.36
CA ASP A 125 8.16 -12.99 -11.64
C ASP A 125 8.61 -12.56 -13.03
N ILE A 126 7.77 -11.77 -13.67
CA ILE A 126 8.00 -11.26 -15.02
C ILE A 126 8.16 -9.75 -14.90
N ILE A 127 9.32 -9.25 -15.31
CA ILE A 127 9.54 -7.82 -15.48
C ILE A 127 9.07 -7.46 -16.89
N LEU A 128 8.17 -6.48 -17.01
CA LEU A 128 7.74 -5.95 -18.30
C LEU A 128 8.87 -5.10 -18.90
N PRO A 129 9.48 -5.52 -20.02
CA PRO A 129 10.73 -4.95 -20.47
C PRO A 129 10.56 -3.66 -21.29
N GLN A 130 9.35 -3.26 -21.64
CA GLN A 130 9.08 -2.14 -22.53
C GLN A 130 8.04 -1.20 -21.94
N SER A 131 8.41 0.08 -21.84
CA SER A 131 7.47 1.16 -21.56
C SER A 131 7.00 1.80 -22.87
N TYR A 132 5.69 1.89 -23.03
CA TYR A 132 5.04 2.61 -24.14
C TYR A 132 4.65 4.04 -23.77
N ARG A 133 4.88 4.42 -22.51
CA ARG A 133 4.52 5.74 -21.95
C ARG A 133 5.72 6.66 -21.78
N VAL A 134 6.82 6.15 -21.23
CA VAL A 134 7.97 6.95 -20.79
C VAL A 134 8.96 7.19 -21.92
N PRO A 135 9.28 8.45 -22.28
CA PRO A 135 10.33 8.78 -23.27
C PRO A 135 11.74 8.56 -22.71
N GLN A 136 12.74 8.49 -23.59
CA GLN A 136 14.14 8.19 -23.24
C GLN A 136 14.77 9.20 -22.26
N ASN A 137 14.57 10.51 -22.49
CA ASN A 137 15.15 11.53 -21.60
C ASN A 137 14.54 11.51 -20.20
N VAL A 138 13.24 11.15 -20.09
CA VAL A 138 12.58 10.97 -18.79
C VAL A 138 13.12 9.73 -18.08
N GLN A 139 13.31 8.61 -18.79
CA GLN A 139 13.95 7.42 -18.23
C GLN A 139 15.35 7.72 -17.71
N ASN A 140 16.17 8.42 -18.50
CA ASN A 140 17.54 8.75 -18.11
C ASN A 140 17.62 9.59 -16.80
N ILE A 141 16.64 10.45 -16.55
CA ILE A 141 16.58 11.21 -15.30
C ILE A 141 16.05 10.32 -14.17
N ALA A 142 15.00 9.55 -14.42
CA ALA A 142 14.46 8.62 -13.43
C ALA A 142 15.55 7.63 -12.96
N ASP A 143 16.33 7.07 -13.87
CA ASP A 143 17.43 6.15 -13.54
C ASP A 143 18.50 6.79 -12.67
N LYS A 144 18.82 8.08 -12.88
CA LYS A 144 19.75 8.81 -12.01
C LYS A 144 19.22 8.94 -10.59
N ILE A 145 17.92 9.19 -10.43
CA ILE A 145 17.26 9.27 -9.11
C ILE A 145 17.21 7.88 -8.46
N LEU A 146 16.79 6.88 -9.21
CA LEU A 146 16.68 5.51 -8.72
C LEU A 146 18.03 4.93 -8.28
N ASN A 147 19.12 5.31 -8.93
CA ASN A 147 20.48 4.90 -8.56
C ASN A 147 20.95 5.49 -7.21
N LEU A 148 20.24 6.47 -6.64
CA LEU A 148 20.48 6.95 -5.27
C LEU A 148 19.85 6.05 -4.21
N ILE A 149 18.93 5.17 -4.60
CA ILE A 149 18.28 4.22 -3.68
C ILE A 149 19.20 3.00 -3.52
N PRO A 150 19.54 2.61 -2.29
CA PRO A 150 20.34 1.42 -2.03
C PRO A 150 19.74 0.15 -2.65
N ASP A 151 20.59 -0.74 -3.15
CA ASP A 151 20.20 -1.97 -3.86
C ASP A 151 19.36 -2.92 -3.00
N ASP A 152 19.48 -2.86 -1.68
CA ASP A 152 18.71 -3.65 -0.72
C ASP A 152 17.28 -3.11 -0.47
N ARG A 153 16.98 -1.95 -1.03
CA ARG A 153 15.67 -1.28 -0.86
C ARG A 153 14.80 -1.27 -2.11
N ARG A 154 15.30 -1.81 -3.21
CA ARG A 154 14.56 -1.85 -4.48
C ARG A 154 14.86 -3.12 -5.26
N ILE A 155 13.94 -3.48 -6.15
CA ILE A 155 14.12 -4.56 -7.10
C ILE A 155 14.72 -3.96 -8.37
N LYS A 156 15.91 -4.44 -8.77
CA LYS A 156 16.50 -4.01 -10.05
C LYS A 156 15.66 -4.51 -11.21
N LYS A 157 15.22 -3.58 -12.04
CA LYS A 157 14.41 -3.83 -13.24
C LYS A 157 15.15 -3.29 -14.47
N ASN A 158 15.19 -4.09 -15.52
CA ASN A 158 15.71 -3.67 -16.82
C ASN A 158 14.52 -3.48 -17.75
N TRP A 159 14.22 -2.24 -18.07
CA TRP A 159 13.16 -1.88 -19.01
C TRP A 159 13.65 -0.79 -19.96
N LYS A 160 13.00 -0.66 -21.12
CA LYS A 160 13.32 0.33 -22.13
C LYS A 160 12.21 1.36 -22.24
N ALA A 161 12.59 2.62 -22.37
CA ALA A 161 11.68 3.70 -22.74
C ALA A 161 11.13 3.48 -24.16
N ARG A 162 10.05 4.19 -24.50
CA ARG A 162 9.60 4.29 -25.90
C ARG A 162 10.67 4.99 -26.74
N GLU A 163 10.60 4.80 -28.09
CA GLU A 163 11.64 5.27 -29.02
C GLU A 163 11.81 6.80 -29.06
N GLU A 164 10.79 7.56 -28.68
CA GLU A 164 10.85 9.02 -28.65
C GLU A 164 11.80 9.56 -27.58
N THR A 165 12.55 10.60 -27.94
CA THR A 165 13.52 11.23 -27.03
C THR A 165 12.83 11.95 -25.86
N GLY A 166 11.75 12.70 -26.13
CA GLY A 166 11.06 13.54 -25.16
C GLY A 166 11.86 14.76 -24.71
N THR A 167 11.20 15.66 -23.99
CA THR A 167 11.84 16.86 -23.39
C THR A 167 11.63 16.85 -21.89
N VAL A 168 12.66 17.33 -21.16
CA VAL A 168 12.61 17.57 -19.72
C VAL A 168 13.08 18.99 -19.51
N ASN A 169 12.21 19.86 -18.99
CA ASN A 169 12.46 21.28 -18.73
C ASN A 169 12.74 21.48 -17.22
#